data_4a3e05ca1b0115218373db3ebbacf394
#
_entry.id   4a3e05ca1b0115218373db3ebbacf394
#
_cell.length_a   1.000
_cell.length_b   1.000
_cell.length_c   1.000
_cell.angle_alpha   90.00
_cell.angle_beta   90.00
_cell.angle_gamma   90.00
#
_symmetry.space_group_name_H-M   'P 1'
#
loop_
_entity.id
_entity.type
_entity.pdbx_description
1 polymer ?
#
loop_
_entity_poly.entity_id
_entity_poly.type
_entity_poly.pdbx_seq_one_letter_code
_entity_poly.pdbx_strand_id
1 'polypeptide(L)'
;MKRILSLILLGTVLLSISSCKDDKKSDNIITSKPEKEVIPTDTLAMTTIAPEARTVTWGEGSYTISVKRYADESLPIAIDESGRKYYDNKIDLKISRADGSVFMDKTFQKTDFNRFLDDNTKENGALLGLPFVEVDGNNLVFSASVGSPNEMSDEFVPMKVKISRMGDIHIELDNDLDTTNDNAAPNPESNEDDGV
;
A
#
# COMPACT_ATOMS: atom_id res chain seq x y z
N MET A 1 -64.96 52.42 27.70
CA MET A 1 -65.17 53.90 27.87
C MET A 1 -63.89 54.62 27.36
N LYS A 2 -64.14 55.36 26.33
CA LYS A 2 -63.53 56.64 26.09
C LYS A 2 -62.03 56.68 25.94
N ARG A 3 -61.59 56.91 24.73
CA ARG A 3 -61.31 58.27 24.13
C ARG A 3 -59.88 58.66 24.43
N ILE A 4 -59.08 59.18 23.63
CA ILE A 4 -59.13 60.05 22.46
C ILE A 4 -57.66 60.30 22.15
N LEU A 5 -57.20 60.15 20.93
CA LEU A 5 -56.81 61.20 20.02
C LEU A 5 -55.68 62.09 20.59
N SER A 6 -54.67 62.40 19.99
CA SER A 6 -54.51 63.23 18.80
C SER A 6 -53.04 63.58 18.65
N LEU A 7 -52.50 63.49 17.51
CA LEU A 7 -52.01 64.49 16.63
C LEU A 7 -50.72 65.23 17.01
N ILE A 8 -49.95 65.27 16.05
CA ILE A 8 -49.29 66.39 15.32
C ILE A 8 -47.79 66.40 15.60
N LEU A 9 -47.04 66.36 14.69
CA LEU A 9 -46.70 66.97 13.41
C LEU A 9 -45.25 67.36 13.43
N LEU A 10 -44.69 67.20 12.32
CA LEU A 10 -43.66 68.09 11.70
C LEU A 10 -42.22 67.89 12.14
N GLY A 11 -41.51 67.31 11.28
CA GLY A 11 -40.59 68.05 10.38
C GLY A 11 -39.17 67.95 10.86
N THR A 12 -38.36 67.31 10.12
CA THR A 12 -37.45 67.99 9.21
C THR A 12 -36.59 67.03 8.49
N VAL A 13 -36.59 67.14 7.23
CA VAL A 13 -35.64 66.68 6.25
C VAL A 13 -34.25 67.13 6.61
N LEU A 14 -33.26 66.24 6.59
CA LEU A 14 -31.88 66.67 6.29
C LEU A 14 -31.07 65.46 5.82
N LEU A 15 -30.90 65.41 4.50
CA LEU A 15 -29.67 65.20 3.77
C LEU A 15 -28.87 63.90 4.09
N SER A 16 -29.14 62.99 3.25
CA SER A 16 -28.25 61.92 2.78
C SER A 16 -26.88 62.43 2.40
N ILE A 17 -25.87 61.98 3.10
CA ILE A 17 -24.52 61.88 2.57
C ILE A 17 -24.28 60.44 2.21
N SER A 18 -24.42 60.16 0.94
CA SER A 18 -23.93 58.96 0.34
C SER A 18 -22.41 58.99 0.38
N SER A 19 -21.82 58.31 1.33
CA SER A 19 -20.42 57.96 1.29
C SER A 19 -20.31 56.64 0.54
N CYS A 20 -20.02 56.73 -0.74
CA CYS A 20 -19.48 55.60 -1.49
C CYS A 20 -18.13 55.24 -0.87
N LYS A 21 -18.11 54.20 -0.09
CA LYS A 21 -16.89 53.55 0.31
C LYS A 21 -16.61 52.47 -0.73
N ASP A 22 -15.55 52.66 -1.49
CA ASP A 22 -14.98 51.65 -2.36
C ASP A 22 -14.76 50.37 -1.55
N ASP A 23 -15.63 49.39 -1.76
CA ASP A 23 -15.39 48.03 -1.35
C ASP A 23 -14.25 47.49 -2.20
N LYS A 24 -13.02 47.65 -1.71
CA LYS A 24 -11.93 46.75 -2.10
C LYS A 24 -12.42 45.34 -1.79
N LYS A 25 -12.72 44.56 -2.82
CA LYS A 25 -12.82 43.13 -2.76
C LYS A 25 -11.52 42.64 -2.13
N SER A 26 -11.56 42.42 -0.85
CA SER A 26 -10.62 41.52 -0.19
C SER A 26 -10.97 40.13 -0.72
N ASP A 27 -10.11 39.61 -1.55
CA ASP A 27 -10.08 38.19 -1.85
C ASP A 27 -9.82 37.46 -0.52
N ASN A 28 -10.92 37.17 0.18
CA ASN A 28 -10.92 36.20 1.24
C ASN A 28 -10.66 34.86 0.56
N ILE A 29 -9.38 34.55 0.38
CA ILE A 29 -8.94 33.15 0.25
C ILE A 29 -9.40 32.52 1.56
N ILE A 30 -10.55 31.83 1.51
CA ILE A 30 -10.97 30.90 2.54
C ILE A 30 -9.98 29.77 2.43
N THR A 31 -8.87 29.92 3.16
CA THR A 31 -8.01 28.80 3.47
C THR A 31 -8.83 27.94 4.42
N SER A 32 -9.64 27.06 3.86
CA SER A 32 -10.23 26.00 4.64
C SER A 32 -9.05 25.26 5.29
N LYS A 33 -8.91 25.44 6.60
CA LYS A 33 -7.99 24.63 7.40
C LYS A 33 -8.31 23.18 7.00
N PRO A 34 -7.31 22.40 6.53
CA PRO A 34 -7.58 21.01 6.19
C PRO A 34 -8.23 20.37 7.40
N GLU A 35 -9.43 19.85 7.20
CA GLU A 35 -10.13 19.05 8.19
C GLU A 35 -9.20 17.91 8.55
N LYS A 36 -8.86 17.80 9.82
CA LYS A 36 -7.99 16.74 10.29
C LYS A 36 -8.73 15.43 9.99
N GLU A 37 -8.23 14.64 9.04
CA GLU A 37 -8.79 13.31 8.78
C GLU A 37 -8.86 12.56 10.11
N VAL A 38 -10.07 12.16 10.49
CA VAL A 38 -10.29 11.33 11.67
C VAL A 38 -9.89 9.92 11.27
N ILE A 39 -8.68 9.52 11.69
CA ILE A 39 -8.19 8.16 11.47
C ILE A 39 -9.10 7.22 12.26
N PRO A 40 -9.74 6.23 11.60
CA PRO A 40 -10.55 5.25 12.31
C PRO A 40 -9.72 4.56 13.39
N THR A 41 -10.29 4.40 14.57
CA THR A 41 -9.61 3.75 15.72
C THR A 41 -9.64 2.23 15.63
N ASP A 42 -10.52 1.66 14.82
CA ASP A 42 -10.66 0.22 14.67
C ASP A 42 -9.49 -0.36 13.86
N THR A 43 -8.98 -1.50 14.33
CA THR A 43 -7.96 -2.25 13.59
C THR A 43 -8.61 -3.00 12.44
N LEU A 44 -8.06 -2.83 11.25
CA LEU A 44 -8.55 -3.44 10.03
C LEU A 44 -7.86 -4.79 9.78
N ALA A 45 -8.53 -5.69 9.06
CA ALA A 45 -7.92 -6.87 8.48
C ALA A 45 -7.68 -6.62 6.99
N MET A 46 -6.49 -6.95 6.51
CA MET A 46 -6.24 -6.98 5.07
C MET A 46 -7.07 -8.08 4.42
N THR A 47 -7.42 -7.92 3.14
CA THR A 47 -8.19 -8.90 2.39
C THR A 47 -7.52 -10.28 2.43
N THR A 48 -8.24 -11.31 2.86
CA THR A 48 -7.74 -12.68 2.84
C THR A 48 -7.55 -13.15 1.39
N ILE A 49 -6.36 -13.67 1.08
CA ILE A 49 -6.12 -14.34 -0.20
C ILE A 49 -6.39 -15.83 0.02
N ALA A 50 -7.47 -16.31 -0.59
CA ALA A 50 -7.83 -17.72 -0.55
C ALA A 50 -6.75 -18.60 -1.22
N PRO A 51 -6.56 -19.85 -0.78
CA PRO A 51 -5.59 -20.74 -1.39
C PRO A 51 -6.00 -21.04 -2.83
N GLU A 52 -5.15 -20.67 -3.77
CA GLU A 52 -5.24 -21.09 -5.16
C GLU A 52 -4.20 -22.19 -5.40
N ALA A 53 -4.67 -23.38 -5.79
CA ALA A 53 -3.80 -24.52 -6.05
C ALA A 53 -3.23 -24.40 -7.46
N ARG A 54 -1.90 -24.34 -7.58
CA ARG A 54 -1.17 -24.33 -8.86
C ARG A 54 -0.33 -25.58 -9.00
N THR A 55 -0.54 -26.33 -10.08
CA THR A 55 0.29 -27.50 -10.40
C THR A 55 1.47 -27.09 -11.27
N VAL A 56 2.67 -27.54 -10.90
CA VAL A 56 3.93 -27.26 -11.59
C VAL A 56 4.71 -28.55 -11.80
N THR A 57 5.51 -28.59 -12.87
CA THR A 57 6.53 -29.61 -13.06
C THR A 57 7.84 -29.14 -12.45
N TRP A 58 8.40 -29.89 -11.51
CA TRP A 58 9.66 -29.57 -10.86
C TRP A 58 10.59 -30.77 -10.90
N GLY A 59 11.57 -30.69 -11.78
CA GLY A 59 12.37 -31.86 -12.17
C GLY A 59 11.53 -32.93 -12.88
N GLU A 60 11.56 -34.14 -12.38
CA GLU A 60 10.81 -35.25 -12.95
C GLU A 60 9.43 -35.44 -12.29
N GLY A 61 9.10 -34.59 -11.28
CA GLY A 61 7.87 -34.71 -10.50
C GLY A 61 6.87 -33.60 -10.78
N SER A 62 5.60 -33.89 -10.51
CA SER A 62 4.53 -32.91 -10.47
C SER A 62 4.22 -32.56 -9.03
N TYR A 63 4.07 -31.27 -8.76
CA TYR A 63 3.79 -30.71 -7.44
C TYR A 63 2.63 -29.74 -7.50
N THR A 64 1.83 -29.73 -6.44
CA THR A 64 0.76 -28.75 -6.26
C THR A 64 1.16 -27.77 -5.17
N ILE A 65 1.21 -26.49 -5.52
CA ILE A 65 1.54 -25.37 -4.61
C ILE A 65 0.25 -24.69 -4.22
N SER A 66 0.07 -24.43 -2.93
CA SER A 66 -1.06 -23.69 -2.39
C SER A 66 -0.52 -22.63 -1.43
N VAL A 67 -0.91 -21.36 -1.64
CA VAL A 67 -0.53 -20.21 -0.81
C VAL A 67 -1.80 -19.57 -0.30
N LYS A 68 -1.89 -19.35 1.01
CA LYS A 68 -3.02 -18.68 1.67
C LYS A 68 -2.50 -17.57 2.57
N ARG A 69 -2.95 -16.33 2.35
CA ARG A 69 -2.70 -15.20 3.27
C ARG A 69 -3.95 -14.90 4.09
N TYR A 70 -3.78 -14.65 5.37
CA TYR A 70 -4.85 -14.25 6.27
C TYR A 70 -4.31 -13.40 7.42
N ALA A 71 -5.14 -12.46 7.90
CA ALA A 71 -4.83 -11.64 9.07
C ALA A 71 -4.87 -12.51 10.34
N ASP A 72 -3.97 -12.21 11.28
CA ASP A 72 -3.91 -12.92 12.56
C ASP A 72 -3.80 -11.92 13.73
N GLU A 73 -4.83 -11.89 14.57
CA GLU A 73 -4.94 -10.97 15.70
C GLU A 73 -3.89 -11.20 16.80
N SER A 74 -3.20 -12.34 16.78
CA SER A 74 -2.13 -12.65 17.74
C SER A 74 -0.79 -12.01 17.39
N LEU A 75 -0.65 -11.46 16.16
CA LEU A 75 0.56 -10.80 15.69
C LEU A 75 0.59 -9.33 16.12
N PRO A 76 1.79 -8.69 16.15
CA PRO A 76 1.89 -7.25 16.33
C PRO A 76 1.09 -6.49 15.27
N ILE A 77 0.52 -5.36 15.68
CA ILE A 77 -0.25 -4.48 14.80
C ILE A 77 0.69 -3.81 13.80
N ALA A 78 0.30 -3.82 12.53
CA ALA A 78 0.92 -3.02 11.48
C ALA A 78 0.21 -1.65 11.38
N ILE A 79 0.96 -0.62 10.95
CA ILE A 79 0.47 0.77 10.89
C ILE A 79 0.87 1.36 9.54
N ASP A 80 -0.09 1.92 8.81
CA ASP A 80 0.18 2.59 7.55
C ASP A 80 0.66 4.04 7.74
N GLU A 81 0.98 4.72 6.65
CA GLU A 81 1.53 6.08 6.60
C GLU A 81 0.54 7.11 7.18
N SER A 82 -0.76 6.80 7.18
CA SER A 82 -1.81 7.63 7.76
C SER A 82 -2.01 7.40 9.26
N GLY A 83 -1.35 6.39 9.82
CA GLY A 83 -1.51 5.96 11.22
C GLY A 83 -2.68 5.00 11.43
N ARG A 84 -3.27 4.44 10.35
CA ARG A 84 -4.33 3.44 10.44
C ARG A 84 -3.74 2.09 10.81
N LYS A 85 -4.44 1.37 11.68
CA LYS A 85 -3.99 0.10 12.25
C LYS A 85 -4.55 -1.09 11.49
N TYR A 86 -3.69 -2.12 11.31
CA TYR A 86 -4.05 -3.37 10.66
C TYR A 86 -3.52 -4.56 11.47
N TYR A 87 -4.27 -5.66 11.45
CA TYR A 87 -3.72 -6.95 11.85
C TYR A 87 -2.70 -7.40 10.83
N ASP A 88 -1.50 -7.81 11.30
CA ASP A 88 -0.49 -8.38 10.40
C ASP A 88 -0.94 -9.77 9.91
N ASN A 89 -0.29 -10.28 8.88
CA ASN A 89 -0.69 -11.50 8.21
C ASN A 89 0.22 -12.67 8.54
N LYS A 90 -0.37 -13.86 8.44
CA LYS A 90 0.32 -15.14 8.23
C LYS A 90 0.10 -15.60 6.79
N ILE A 91 1.09 -16.32 6.26
CA ILE A 91 1.00 -16.96 4.95
C ILE A 91 1.33 -18.44 5.09
N ASP A 92 0.33 -19.28 4.86
CA ASP A 92 0.51 -20.72 4.79
C ASP A 92 0.91 -21.10 3.37
N LEU A 93 2.06 -21.74 3.24
CA LEU A 93 2.56 -22.36 2.02
C LEU A 93 2.52 -23.86 2.19
N LYS A 94 1.77 -24.53 1.32
CA LYS A 94 1.73 -25.98 1.23
C LYS A 94 2.14 -26.43 -0.15
N ILE A 95 3.08 -27.38 -0.19
CA ILE A 95 3.54 -28.02 -1.42
C ILE A 95 3.31 -29.53 -1.27
N SER A 96 2.52 -30.10 -2.17
CA SER A 96 2.21 -31.53 -2.18
C SER A 96 2.73 -32.19 -3.45
N ARG A 97 3.15 -33.47 -3.34
CA ARG A 97 3.54 -34.30 -4.49
C ARG A 97 2.30 -34.80 -5.22
N ALA A 98 2.50 -35.38 -6.42
CA ALA A 98 1.42 -35.94 -7.24
C ALA A 98 0.63 -37.05 -6.53
N ASP A 99 1.27 -37.78 -5.62
CA ASP A 99 0.63 -38.83 -4.81
C ASP A 99 -0.14 -38.29 -3.60
N GLY A 100 -0.20 -36.95 -3.45
CA GLY A 100 -0.84 -36.28 -2.33
C GLY A 100 0.00 -36.16 -1.06
N SER A 101 1.20 -36.74 -1.02
CA SER A 101 2.09 -36.59 0.13
C SER A 101 2.59 -35.14 0.25
N VAL A 102 2.74 -34.67 1.47
CA VAL A 102 3.24 -33.31 1.74
C VAL A 102 4.76 -33.28 1.53
N PHE A 103 5.21 -32.38 0.66
CA PHE A 103 6.62 -32.05 0.52
C PHE A 103 7.03 -30.98 1.53
N MET A 104 6.22 -29.91 1.64
CA MET A 104 6.44 -28.80 2.57
C MET A 104 5.09 -28.27 3.07
N ASP A 105 5.07 -27.90 4.35
CA ASP A 105 3.95 -27.20 5.00
C ASP A 105 4.59 -26.19 5.97
N LYS A 106 4.55 -24.90 5.60
CA LYS A 106 5.24 -23.83 6.35
C LYS A 106 4.35 -22.62 6.43
N THR A 107 4.18 -22.09 7.64
CA THR A 107 3.59 -20.77 7.87
C THR A 107 4.69 -19.73 7.96
N PHE A 108 4.62 -18.70 7.11
CA PHE A 108 5.49 -17.54 7.13
C PHE A 108 4.85 -16.40 7.91
N GLN A 109 5.70 -15.64 8.60
CA GLN A 109 5.37 -14.39 9.29
C GLN A 109 6.38 -13.31 8.89
N LYS A 110 6.07 -12.05 9.13
CA LYS A 110 6.99 -10.92 8.89
C LYS A 110 8.37 -11.15 9.51
N THR A 111 8.42 -11.77 10.67
CA THR A 111 9.67 -12.06 11.39
C THR A 111 10.63 -12.98 10.64
N ASP A 112 10.16 -13.82 9.72
CA ASP A 112 11.04 -14.64 8.87
C ASP A 112 11.93 -13.78 7.96
N PHE A 113 11.52 -12.53 7.70
CA PHE A 113 12.16 -11.59 6.79
C PHE A 113 12.96 -10.47 7.48
N ASN A 114 12.97 -10.41 8.81
CA ASN A 114 13.53 -9.30 9.60
C ASN A 114 14.95 -8.88 9.21
N ARG A 115 15.80 -9.82 8.75
CA ARG A 115 17.18 -9.51 8.38
C ARG A 115 17.31 -8.54 7.18
N PHE A 116 16.25 -8.39 6.40
CA PHE A 116 16.21 -7.58 5.18
C PHE A 116 15.44 -6.26 5.38
N LEU A 117 14.77 -6.10 6.50
CA LEU A 117 13.88 -4.97 6.77
C LEU A 117 14.62 -3.90 7.57
N ASP A 118 14.35 -2.64 7.27
CA ASP A 118 14.70 -1.53 8.15
C ASP A 118 13.84 -1.52 9.42
N ASP A 119 14.18 -0.66 10.38
CA ASP A 119 13.51 -0.66 11.67
C ASP A 119 12.05 -0.20 11.59
N ASN A 120 11.72 0.74 10.69
CA ASN A 120 10.34 1.17 10.49
C ASN A 120 9.48 0.05 9.90
N THR A 121 9.97 -0.63 8.87
CA THR A 121 9.24 -1.75 8.25
C THR A 121 9.08 -2.93 9.19
N LYS A 122 10.08 -3.22 10.05
CA LYS A 122 9.96 -4.24 11.11
C LYS A 122 8.85 -3.91 12.09
N GLU A 123 8.75 -2.64 12.52
CA GLU A 123 7.79 -2.20 13.51
C GLU A 123 6.39 -2.07 12.90
N ASN A 124 6.27 -1.33 11.80
CA ASN A 124 4.99 -0.86 11.26
C ASN A 124 4.49 -1.63 10.03
N GLY A 125 5.38 -2.32 9.31
CA GLY A 125 5.00 -3.06 8.10
C GLY A 125 4.18 -4.32 8.39
N ALA A 126 3.57 -4.87 7.34
CA ALA A 126 2.86 -6.15 7.31
C ALA A 126 3.46 -7.09 6.28
N LEU A 127 3.27 -8.40 6.46
CA LEU A 127 3.56 -9.39 5.43
C LEU A 127 2.47 -9.34 4.35
N LEU A 128 2.83 -8.90 3.14
CA LEU A 128 1.86 -8.56 2.10
C LEU A 128 1.55 -9.73 1.17
N GLY A 129 2.54 -10.57 0.85
CA GLY A 129 2.35 -11.65 -0.10
C GLY A 129 3.51 -12.62 -0.20
N LEU A 130 3.22 -13.80 -0.81
CA LEU A 130 4.20 -14.82 -1.16
C LEU A 130 3.73 -15.60 -2.41
N PRO A 131 3.39 -14.93 -3.54
CA PRO A 131 2.97 -15.63 -4.73
C PRO A 131 4.11 -16.49 -5.31
N PHE A 132 3.74 -17.67 -5.87
CA PHE A 132 4.67 -18.47 -6.65
C PHE A 132 4.96 -17.77 -7.98
N VAL A 133 6.24 -17.69 -8.33
CA VAL A 133 6.71 -17.07 -9.57
C VAL A 133 7.01 -18.15 -10.61
N GLU A 134 8.03 -18.97 -10.36
CA GLU A 134 8.55 -19.91 -11.36
C GLU A 134 9.29 -21.09 -10.74
N VAL A 135 9.64 -22.03 -11.60
CA VAL A 135 10.62 -23.08 -11.32
C VAL A 135 11.94 -22.65 -11.94
N ASP A 136 12.93 -22.36 -11.10
CA ASP A 136 14.30 -22.04 -11.53
C ASP A 136 15.23 -23.21 -11.19
N GLY A 137 15.50 -24.03 -12.18
CA GLY A 137 16.36 -25.21 -12.04
C GLY A 137 15.89 -26.14 -10.92
N ASN A 138 16.64 -26.17 -9.82
CA ASN A 138 16.34 -27.00 -8.65
C ASN A 138 15.51 -26.30 -7.58
N ASN A 139 15.04 -25.08 -7.84
CA ASN A 139 14.30 -24.29 -6.86
C ASN A 139 12.89 -23.95 -7.35
N LEU A 140 11.96 -23.91 -6.42
CA LEU A 140 10.71 -23.16 -6.55
C LEU A 140 10.96 -21.75 -6.06
N VAL A 141 10.59 -20.75 -6.86
CA VAL A 141 10.81 -19.33 -6.57
C VAL A 141 9.48 -18.67 -6.27
N PHE A 142 9.46 -17.93 -5.14
CA PHE A 142 8.32 -17.14 -4.70
C PHE A 142 8.78 -15.69 -4.53
N SER A 143 7.90 -14.75 -4.83
CA SER A 143 8.10 -13.33 -4.54
C SER A 143 7.46 -13.01 -3.20
N ALA A 144 8.27 -12.61 -2.21
CA ALA A 144 7.76 -12.15 -0.93
C ALA A 144 7.80 -10.62 -0.86
N SER A 145 6.87 -10.04 -0.13
CA SER A 145 6.86 -8.60 0.12
C SER A 145 6.41 -8.29 1.55
N VAL A 146 7.12 -7.35 2.17
CA VAL A 146 6.79 -6.78 3.48
C VAL A 146 6.80 -5.26 3.35
N GLY A 147 5.75 -4.59 3.82
CA GLY A 147 5.63 -3.14 3.67
C GLY A 147 4.37 -2.57 4.27
N SER A 148 3.93 -1.44 3.73
CA SER A 148 2.71 -0.77 4.18
C SER A 148 1.49 -1.68 4.04
N PRO A 149 0.65 -1.80 5.08
CA PRO A 149 -0.59 -2.56 5.01
C PRO A 149 -1.69 -1.87 4.19
N ASN A 150 -1.48 -0.65 3.76
CA ASN A 150 -2.40 0.10 2.90
C ASN A 150 -2.33 -0.44 1.46
N GLU A 151 -3.44 -1.00 0.95
CA GLU A 151 -3.51 -1.57 -0.40
C GLU A 151 -3.26 -0.54 -1.53
N MET A 152 -3.32 0.76 -1.20
CA MET A 152 -3.04 1.85 -2.16
C MET A 152 -1.58 2.30 -2.11
N SER A 153 -0.78 1.78 -1.19
CA SER A 153 0.64 2.10 -1.06
C SER A 153 1.49 1.16 -1.91
N ASP A 154 2.54 1.68 -2.49
CA ASP A 154 3.59 0.95 -3.19
C ASP A 154 4.88 0.82 -2.36
N GLU A 155 4.81 1.18 -1.07
CA GLU A 155 5.93 1.04 -0.14
C GLU A 155 6.07 -0.39 0.39
N PHE A 156 7.02 -1.13 -0.15
CA PHE A 156 7.36 -2.47 0.32
C PHE A 156 8.80 -2.85 -0.01
N VAL A 157 9.33 -3.81 0.74
CA VAL A 157 10.62 -4.45 0.49
C VAL A 157 10.36 -5.74 -0.27
N PRO A 158 10.81 -5.84 -1.54
CA PRO A 158 10.67 -7.05 -2.34
C PRO A 158 11.77 -8.07 -2.00
N MET A 159 11.39 -9.34 -1.92
CA MET A 159 12.31 -10.43 -1.62
C MET A 159 11.99 -11.65 -2.46
N LYS A 160 13.00 -12.49 -2.72
CA LYS A 160 12.84 -13.82 -3.31
C LYS A 160 12.97 -14.88 -2.22
N VAL A 161 12.04 -15.83 -2.23
CA VAL A 161 12.10 -17.04 -1.41
C VAL A 161 12.31 -18.22 -2.35
N LYS A 162 13.45 -18.89 -2.22
CA LYS A 162 13.82 -20.06 -3.02
C LYS A 162 13.73 -21.30 -2.15
N ILE A 163 13.01 -22.30 -2.63
CA ILE A 163 12.84 -23.59 -1.94
C ILE A 163 13.50 -24.67 -2.77
N SER A 164 14.54 -25.29 -2.20
CA SER A 164 15.29 -26.36 -2.86
C SER A 164 14.53 -27.69 -2.86
N ARG A 165 14.94 -28.65 -3.72
CA ARG A 165 14.43 -30.01 -3.70
C ARG A 165 14.68 -30.79 -2.41
N MET A 166 15.61 -30.30 -1.58
CA MET A 166 15.88 -30.87 -0.26
C MET A 166 15.00 -30.25 0.82
N GLY A 167 14.19 -29.21 0.48
CA GLY A 167 13.32 -28.50 1.40
C GLY A 167 14.00 -27.32 2.12
N ASP A 168 15.22 -26.96 1.69
CA ASP A 168 15.89 -25.78 2.24
C ASP A 168 15.21 -24.52 1.74
N ILE A 169 15.07 -23.54 2.63
CA ILE A 169 14.50 -22.22 2.32
C ILE A 169 15.62 -21.18 2.34
N HIS A 170 15.81 -20.52 1.22
CA HIS A 170 16.71 -19.38 1.07
C HIS A 170 15.93 -18.13 0.78
N ILE A 171 16.21 -17.04 1.51
CA ILE A 171 15.57 -15.73 1.34
C ILE A 171 16.65 -14.71 1.00
N GLU A 172 16.40 -13.89 -0.02
CA GLU A 172 17.28 -12.81 -0.47
C GLU A 172 16.47 -11.59 -0.91
N LEU A 173 17.09 -10.41 -0.98
CA LEU A 173 16.43 -9.23 -1.57
C LEU A 173 16.23 -9.46 -3.06
N ASP A 174 15.10 -8.97 -3.58
CA ASP A 174 14.83 -8.95 -5.02
C ASP A 174 15.28 -7.61 -5.59
N ASN A 175 16.52 -7.56 -6.08
CA ASN A 175 17.10 -6.36 -6.68
C ASN A 175 16.74 -6.21 -8.18
N ASP A 176 16.07 -7.20 -8.79
CA ASP A 176 15.73 -7.14 -10.22
C ASP A 176 14.59 -6.14 -10.50
N LEU A 177 13.80 -5.80 -9.47
CA LEU A 177 12.73 -4.80 -9.58
C LEU A 177 13.26 -3.35 -9.65
N ASP A 178 14.47 -3.10 -9.13
CA ASP A 178 15.09 -1.76 -9.17
C ASP A 178 15.80 -1.45 -10.51
N THR A 179 16.07 -2.46 -11.34
CA THR A 179 16.88 -2.30 -12.56
C THR A 179 16.10 -1.96 -13.83
N THR A 180 14.77 -1.86 -13.76
CA THR A 180 13.94 -1.60 -14.95
C THR A 180 13.95 -0.14 -15.44
N ASN A 181 14.57 0.80 -14.70
CA ASN A 181 14.63 2.22 -15.09
C ASN A 181 15.96 2.69 -15.67
N ASP A 182 17.05 1.90 -15.64
CA ASP A 182 18.37 2.35 -16.10
C ASP A 182 18.76 1.86 -17.51
N ASN A 183 17.90 1.12 -18.21
CA ASN A 183 18.13 0.75 -19.61
C ASN A 183 17.38 1.64 -20.60
N ALA A 184 17.47 2.96 -20.45
CA ALA A 184 17.28 3.85 -21.57
C ALA A 184 18.48 3.63 -22.51
N ALA A 185 18.26 2.92 -23.61
CA ALA A 185 19.26 2.74 -24.66
C ALA A 185 19.86 4.11 -25.05
N PRO A 186 21.19 4.22 -25.23
CA PRO A 186 21.78 5.44 -25.73
C PRO A 186 21.19 5.71 -27.12
N ASN A 187 20.59 6.89 -27.27
CA ASN A 187 20.13 7.41 -28.54
C ASN A 187 21.31 7.43 -29.52
N PRO A 188 21.27 6.76 -30.68
CA PRO A 188 22.34 6.88 -31.66
C PRO A 188 22.31 8.31 -32.18
N GLU A 189 23.30 9.09 -31.81
CA GLU A 189 23.57 10.42 -32.39
C GLU A 189 23.61 10.28 -33.89
N SER A 190 22.75 11.04 -34.56
CA SER A 190 22.76 11.27 -35.97
C SER A 190 24.10 11.95 -36.34
N ASN A 191 25.01 11.21 -36.96
CA ASN A 191 26.12 11.80 -37.70
C ASN A 191 25.51 12.50 -38.91
N GLU A 192 25.32 13.81 -38.82
CA GLU A 192 25.19 14.65 -39.99
C GLU A 192 26.60 14.77 -40.61
N ASP A 193 26.78 14.04 -41.69
CA ASP A 193 27.93 14.14 -42.58
C ASP A 193 27.75 15.42 -43.43
N ASP A 194 28.41 16.51 -43.06
CA ASP A 194 28.57 17.68 -43.87
C ASP A 194 29.66 17.41 -44.89
N GLY A 195 29.26 16.89 -46.06
CA GLY A 195 30.07 16.78 -47.25
C GLY A 195 30.23 18.13 -47.95
N VAL A 196 31.46 18.54 -48.13
CA VAL A 196 31.92 19.61 -49.02
C VAL A 196 31.90 19.14 -50.47
#